data_be93a663661865454fb05d11c991f7f5
#
_entry.id   be93a663661865454fb05d11c991f7f5
#
_cell.length_a   1.000
_cell.length_b   1.000
_cell.length_c   1.000
_cell.angle_alpha   90.00
_cell.angle_beta   90.00
_cell.angle_gamma   90.00
#
_symmetry.space_group_name_H-M   'P 1'
#
loop_
_entity.id
_entity.type
_entity.pdbx_description
1 polymer ?
#
loop_
_entity_poly.entity_id
_entity_poly.type
_entity_poly.pdbx_seq_one_letter_code
_entity_poly.pdbx_strand_id
1 'polypeptide(L)'
;MSTDETHTALLTRIADALERLAPPAPKKTDLTRHEGYIWETEKQAFRPVDEINRLPLDSLQGIDQQKALLLENTTKFAEGLRANNALLWGARGTGKSSVLKAVHGHLLEQGHHLGLVEIQREDLNDLPDVMSLLAQTNRPFIIFCDDLAFEQNDISYKSLKAVLEGGLSGRPPNIVFYATSNRRHLMPRQMIENERGTAINPSEAAEEKISLSDRFGLWIGFHSVDQGTYLAMINWYVSYYNIPVDFEDIRPDALAWAMGRGNRSGRTAFQYILNLAMQHQIKV
;
A
#
# COMPACT_ATOMS: atom_id res chain seq x y z
N MET A 1 1.98 -34.42 -51.17
CA MET A 1 2.37 -33.98 -49.85
C MET A 1 3.24 -35.08 -49.27
N SER A 2 4.49 -34.76 -48.93
CA SER A 2 5.43 -35.78 -48.43
C SER A 2 5.03 -36.13 -46.99
N THR A 3 5.30 -37.38 -46.57
CA THR A 3 5.08 -37.85 -45.19
C THR A 3 5.72 -36.93 -44.12
N ASP A 4 6.79 -36.27 -44.51
CA ASP A 4 7.57 -35.33 -43.67
C ASP A 4 6.78 -34.02 -43.37
N GLU A 5 6.08 -33.46 -44.36
CA GLU A 5 5.22 -32.28 -44.19
C GLU A 5 4.05 -32.57 -43.27
N THR A 6 3.50 -33.76 -43.33
CA THR A 6 2.35 -34.20 -42.48
C THR A 6 2.82 -34.40 -41.04
N HIS A 7 4.00 -34.97 -40.80
CA HIS A 7 4.58 -35.12 -39.47
C HIS A 7 4.91 -33.77 -38.84
N THR A 8 5.49 -32.85 -39.56
CA THR A 8 5.82 -31.47 -39.07
C THR A 8 4.57 -30.73 -38.69
N ALA A 9 3.48 -30.82 -39.50
CA ALA A 9 2.19 -30.19 -39.17
C ALA A 9 1.54 -30.79 -37.93
N LEU A 10 1.63 -32.11 -37.71
CA LEU A 10 1.13 -32.76 -36.50
C LEU A 10 1.94 -32.37 -35.26
N LEU A 11 3.26 -32.31 -35.35
CA LEU A 11 4.13 -31.86 -34.25
C LEU A 11 3.87 -30.41 -33.87
N THR A 12 3.68 -29.52 -34.82
CA THR A 12 3.29 -28.12 -34.57
C THR A 12 1.97 -28.03 -33.84
N ARG A 13 0.93 -28.81 -34.29
CA ARG A 13 -0.37 -28.85 -33.61
C ARG A 13 -0.29 -29.40 -32.19
N ILE A 14 0.59 -30.37 -31.94
CA ILE A 14 0.83 -30.91 -30.59
C ILE A 14 1.53 -29.84 -29.74
N ALA A 15 2.57 -29.17 -30.26
CA ALA A 15 3.25 -28.09 -29.58
C ALA A 15 2.29 -26.97 -29.22
N ASP A 16 1.48 -26.47 -30.15
CA ASP A 16 0.46 -25.46 -29.92
C ASP A 16 -0.60 -25.89 -28.87
N ALA A 17 -0.94 -27.16 -28.83
CA ALA A 17 -1.86 -27.70 -27.84
C ALA A 17 -1.23 -27.79 -26.46
N LEU A 18 0.06 -28.16 -26.36
CA LEU A 18 0.82 -28.19 -25.13
C LEU A 18 1.08 -26.78 -24.60
N GLU A 19 1.39 -25.83 -25.46
CA GLU A 19 1.57 -24.41 -25.07
C GLU A 19 0.27 -23.78 -24.53
N ARG A 20 -0.90 -24.23 -25.02
CA ARG A 20 -2.19 -23.81 -24.46
C ARG A 20 -2.50 -24.44 -23.09
N LEU A 21 -2.02 -25.64 -22.83
CA LEU A 21 -2.19 -26.36 -21.58
C LEU A 21 -1.15 -25.94 -20.53
N ALA A 22 0.07 -25.64 -20.97
CA ALA A 22 1.19 -25.21 -20.16
C ALA A 22 1.86 -24.02 -20.87
N PRO A 23 1.28 -22.81 -20.73
CA PRO A 23 1.86 -21.61 -21.32
C PRO A 23 3.30 -21.42 -20.84
N PRO A 24 4.20 -20.88 -21.68
CA PRO A 24 5.58 -20.65 -21.28
C PRO A 24 5.60 -19.79 -20.01
N ALA A 25 6.52 -20.12 -19.10
CA ALA A 25 6.64 -19.38 -17.86
C ALA A 25 6.75 -17.87 -18.16
N PRO A 26 6.01 -17.01 -17.42
CA PRO A 26 6.04 -15.59 -17.66
C PRO A 26 7.48 -15.08 -17.61
N LYS A 27 7.83 -14.20 -18.54
CA LYS A 27 9.17 -13.58 -18.55
C LYS A 27 9.40 -12.93 -17.19
N LYS A 28 10.51 -13.26 -16.55
CA LYS A 28 10.87 -12.64 -15.26
C LYS A 28 10.90 -11.12 -15.44
N THR A 29 10.08 -10.42 -14.67
CA THR A 29 10.06 -8.96 -14.68
C THR A 29 11.41 -8.43 -14.19
N ASP A 30 11.96 -7.45 -14.89
CA ASP A 30 13.15 -6.75 -14.40
C ASP A 30 12.77 -5.83 -13.24
N LEU A 31 13.13 -6.24 -12.04
CA LEU A 31 12.79 -5.54 -10.79
C LEU A 31 13.74 -4.36 -10.49
N THR A 32 14.61 -4.00 -11.41
CA THR A 32 15.57 -2.90 -11.21
C THR A 32 15.19 -1.60 -11.90
N ARG A 33 14.30 -1.64 -12.89
CA ARG A 33 14.04 -0.51 -13.81
C ARG A 33 12.95 0.45 -13.35
N HIS A 34 11.87 -0.06 -12.76
CA HIS A 34 10.70 0.75 -12.44
C HIS A 34 10.68 1.12 -10.96
N GLU A 35 10.02 2.21 -10.64
CA GLU A 35 9.84 2.65 -9.26
C GLU A 35 8.86 1.77 -8.49
N GLY A 36 7.84 1.26 -9.19
CA GLY A 36 6.76 0.48 -8.60
C GLY A 36 6.39 -0.75 -9.41
N TYR A 37 5.76 -1.68 -8.71
CA TYR A 37 5.24 -2.93 -9.27
C TYR A 37 3.93 -3.29 -8.57
N ILE A 38 3.05 -3.99 -9.28
CA ILE A 38 1.85 -4.60 -8.71
C ILE A 38 1.97 -6.11 -8.89
N TRP A 39 1.74 -6.86 -7.83
CA TRP A 39 1.66 -8.31 -7.90
C TRP A 39 0.37 -8.74 -8.59
N GLU A 40 0.47 -9.61 -9.57
CA GLU A 40 -0.66 -10.21 -10.29
C GLU A 40 -0.67 -11.73 -10.01
N THR A 41 -1.53 -12.16 -9.10
CA THR A 41 -1.64 -13.57 -8.65
C THR A 41 -1.92 -14.53 -9.79
N GLU A 42 -2.82 -14.19 -10.72
CA GLU A 42 -3.15 -15.05 -11.86
C GLU A 42 -1.95 -15.34 -12.77
N LYS A 43 -1.03 -14.39 -12.88
CA LYS A 43 0.18 -14.50 -13.71
C LYS A 43 1.41 -14.92 -12.92
N GLN A 44 1.33 -14.95 -11.59
CA GLN A 44 2.48 -15.15 -10.70
C GLN A 44 3.66 -14.24 -11.09
N ALA A 45 3.39 -12.96 -11.34
CA ALA A 45 4.34 -12.01 -11.91
C ALA A 45 4.12 -10.59 -11.39
N PHE A 46 5.17 -9.79 -11.48
CA PHE A 46 5.12 -8.36 -11.19
C PHE A 46 4.78 -7.58 -12.46
N ARG A 47 3.71 -6.81 -12.41
CA ARG A 47 3.39 -5.81 -13.43
C ARG A 47 4.07 -4.48 -13.06
N PRO A 48 4.94 -3.94 -13.92
CA PRO A 48 5.59 -2.66 -13.67
C PRO A 48 4.57 -1.51 -13.68
N VAL A 49 4.87 -0.50 -12.89
CA VAL A 49 4.14 0.79 -12.83
C VAL A 49 5.13 1.87 -13.23
N ASP A 50 4.87 2.54 -14.35
CA ASP A 50 5.80 3.53 -14.90
C ASP A 50 5.83 4.80 -14.04
N GLU A 51 4.69 5.22 -13.53
CA GLU A 51 4.56 6.40 -12.66
C GLU A 51 3.62 6.11 -11.49
N ILE A 52 4.15 6.25 -10.27
CA ILE A 52 3.34 6.09 -9.06
C ILE A 52 2.56 7.38 -8.82
N ASN A 53 1.24 7.30 -8.79
CA ASN A 53 0.39 8.42 -8.40
C ASN A 53 0.64 8.78 -6.93
N ARG A 54 1.37 9.87 -6.71
CA ARG A 54 1.78 10.34 -5.38
C ARG A 54 1.66 11.86 -5.27
N LEU A 55 1.41 12.32 -4.07
CA LEU A 55 1.47 13.73 -3.71
C LEU A 55 2.87 14.07 -3.20
N PRO A 56 3.34 15.32 -3.38
CA PRO A 56 4.56 15.79 -2.72
C PRO A 56 4.46 15.64 -1.20
N LEU A 57 5.56 15.29 -0.53
CA LEU A 57 5.57 15.05 0.93
C LEU A 57 5.09 16.29 1.71
N ASP A 58 5.40 17.50 1.22
CA ASP A 58 5.02 18.77 1.83
C ASP A 58 3.52 19.09 1.69
N SER A 59 2.81 18.45 0.77
CA SER A 59 1.36 18.62 0.63
C SER A 59 0.57 18.02 1.79
N LEU A 60 1.17 17.07 2.50
CA LEU A 60 0.51 16.31 3.55
C LEU A 60 0.56 17.09 4.88
N GLN A 61 -0.45 17.92 5.11
CA GLN A 61 -0.57 18.80 6.25
C GLN A 61 -1.18 18.09 7.47
N GLY A 62 -0.73 18.48 8.69
CA GLY A 62 -1.28 18.02 9.96
C GLY A 62 -0.90 16.59 10.36
N ILE A 63 0.08 15.99 9.68
CA ILE A 63 0.62 14.66 9.97
C ILE A 63 2.16 14.65 10.05
N ASP A 64 2.75 15.72 10.60
CA ASP A 64 4.19 15.90 10.58
C ASP A 64 4.93 14.84 11.40
N GLN A 65 4.39 14.44 12.54
CA GLN A 65 4.94 13.35 13.35
C GLN A 65 4.90 12.02 12.61
N GLN A 66 3.79 11.71 11.94
CA GLN A 66 3.60 10.48 11.15
C GLN A 66 4.58 10.46 9.96
N LYS A 67 4.74 11.60 9.28
CA LYS A 67 5.72 11.78 8.19
C LYS A 67 7.13 11.51 8.70
N ALA A 68 7.53 12.15 9.79
CA ALA A 68 8.88 12.02 10.35
C ALA A 68 9.21 10.58 10.74
N LEU A 69 8.29 9.89 11.44
CA LEU A 69 8.48 8.49 11.86
C LEU A 69 8.62 7.54 10.67
N LEU A 70 7.74 7.68 9.66
CA LEU A 70 7.78 6.80 8.49
C LEU A 70 9.01 7.11 7.62
N LEU A 71 9.35 8.38 7.44
CA LEU A 71 10.52 8.81 6.68
C LEU A 71 11.80 8.29 7.33
N GLU A 72 11.98 8.46 8.63
CA GLU A 72 13.16 7.97 9.35
C GLU A 72 13.34 6.46 9.20
N ASN A 73 12.26 5.68 9.42
CA ASN A 73 12.31 4.22 9.30
C ASN A 73 12.65 3.79 7.86
N THR A 74 12.09 4.48 6.86
CA THR A 74 12.27 4.13 5.45
C THR A 74 13.64 4.57 4.92
N THR A 75 14.16 5.72 5.38
CA THR A 75 15.52 6.18 5.04
C THR A 75 16.57 5.18 5.53
N LYS A 76 16.50 4.78 6.80
CA LYS A 76 17.41 3.77 7.36
C LYS A 76 17.35 2.46 6.58
N PHE A 77 16.15 2.05 6.16
CA PHE A 77 15.98 0.87 5.33
C PHE A 77 16.64 1.05 3.94
N ALA A 78 16.44 2.17 3.28
CA ALA A 78 17.03 2.48 1.98
C ALA A 78 18.56 2.55 2.02
N GLU A 79 19.14 2.90 3.19
CA GLU A 79 20.57 2.89 3.49
C GLU A 79 21.13 1.49 3.81
N GLY A 80 20.29 0.44 3.76
CA GLY A 80 20.69 -0.94 4.01
C GLY A 80 20.65 -1.38 5.48
N LEU A 81 20.11 -0.55 6.37
CA LEU A 81 19.92 -0.90 7.77
C LEU A 81 18.62 -1.72 7.94
N ARG A 82 18.55 -2.51 9.01
CA ARG A 82 17.30 -3.19 9.36
C ARG A 82 16.27 -2.17 9.86
N ALA A 83 15.10 -2.17 9.25
CA ALA A 83 13.97 -1.32 9.63
C ALA A 83 12.75 -2.15 10.04
N ASN A 84 11.80 -1.51 10.70
CA ASN A 84 10.57 -2.16 11.14
C ASN A 84 9.55 -2.25 10.00
N ASN A 85 8.72 -3.30 10.04
CA ASN A 85 7.45 -3.30 9.33
C ASN A 85 6.54 -2.21 9.93
N ALA A 86 5.71 -1.56 9.11
CA ALA A 86 4.88 -0.46 9.57
C ALA A 86 3.39 -0.72 9.32
N LEU A 87 2.57 -0.43 10.34
CA LEU A 87 1.12 -0.38 10.24
C LEU A 87 0.64 1.06 10.45
N LEU A 88 0.07 1.64 9.40
CA LEU A 88 -0.54 2.96 9.41
C LEU A 88 -2.05 2.77 9.61
N TRP A 89 -2.58 3.16 10.77
CA TRP A 89 -3.99 2.92 11.09
C TRP A 89 -4.73 4.23 11.40
N GLY A 90 -6.05 4.24 11.14
CA GLY A 90 -6.89 5.40 11.45
C GLY A 90 -7.99 5.64 10.42
N ALA A 91 -8.73 6.73 10.55
CA ALA A 91 -9.89 7.03 9.72
C ALA A 91 -9.57 7.09 8.22
N ARG A 92 -10.58 6.88 7.39
CA ARG A 92 -10.45 7.00 5.93
C ARG A 92 -10.14 8.44 5.52
N GLY A 93 -9.28 8.61 4.51
CA GLY A 93 -8.95 9.92 3.95
C GLY A 93 -8.00 10.77 4.79
N THR A 94 -7.34 10.20 5.82
CA THR A 94 -6.37 10.89 6.69
C THR A 94 -4.93 10.90 6.16
N GLY A 95 -4.69 10.38 4.95
CA GLY A 95 -3.37 10.44 4.31
C GLY A 95 -2.47 9.21 4.50
N LYS A 96 -2.96 8.09 5.07
CA LYS A 96 -2.16 6.87 5.32
C LYS A 96 -1.41 6.38 4.08
N SER A 97 -2.13 6.03 3.02
CA SER A 97 -1.54 5.53 1.77
C SER A 97 -0.77 6.63 1.04
N SER A 98 -1.22 7.89 1.17
CA SER A 98 -0.56 9.04 0.55
C SER A 98 0.82 9.29 1.15
N VAL A 99 0.98 9.24 2.49
CA VAL A 99 2.28 9.47 3.12
C VAL A 99 3.29 8.39 2.77
N LEU A 100 2.86 7.14 2.64
CA LEU A 100 3.74 6.05 2.23
C LEU A 100 4.29 6.29 0.83
N LYS A 101 3.41 6.60 -0.13
CA LYS A 101 3.80 6.89 -1.51
C LYS A 101 4.65 8.17 -1.61
N ALA A 102 4.33 9.18 -0.81
CA ALA A 102 5.09 10.43 -0.76
C ALA A 102 6.50 10.24 -0.18
N VAL A 103 6.64 9.47 0.90
CA VAL A 103 7.95 9.11 1.48
C VAL A 103 8.80 8.31 0.49
N HIS A 104 8.20 7.32 -0.19
CA HIS A 104 8.88 6.57 -1.25
C HIS A 104 9.41 7.51 -2.34
N GLY A 105 8.56 8.39 -2.88
CA GLY A 105 8.95 9.34 -3.92
C GLY A 105 10.04 10.31 -3.48
N HIS A 106 9.92 10.84 -2.27
CA HIS A 106 10.91 11.73 -1.68
C HIS A 106 12.30 11.08 -1.58
N LEU A 107 12.37 9.81 -1.20
CA LEU A 107 13.63 9.06 -1.15
C LEU A 107 14.21 8.78 -2.54
N LEU A 108 13.38 8.54 -3.55
CA LEU A 108 13.84 8.42 -4.95
C LEU A 108 14.46 9.73 -5.46
N GLU A 109 13.85 10.88 -5.13
CA GLU A 109 14.37 12.22 -5.45
C GLU A 109 15.73 12.48 -4.77
N GLN A 110 15.98 11.88 -3.61
CA GLN A 110 17.27 11.90 -2.92
C GLN A 110 18.31 10.91 -3.48
N GLY A 111 17.95 10.14 -4.51
CA GLY A 111 18.84 9.19 -5.18
C GLY A 111 18.86 7.78 -4.60
N HIS A 112 17.96 7.44 -3.68
CA HIS A 112 17.85 6.07 -3.19
C HIS A 112 17.17 5.15 -4.21
N HIS A 113 17.67 3.92 -4.39
CA HIS A 113 17.13 2.92 -5.31
C HIS A 113 16.10 2.01 -4.65
N LEU A 114 15.05 2.59 -4.09
CA LEU A 114 13.99 1.88 -3.38
C LEU A 114 12.87 1.46 -4.34
N GLY A 115 12.43 0.19 -4.28
CA GLY A 115 11.27 -0.30 -5.03
C GLY A 115 10.01 -0.33 -4.17
N LEU A 116 8.86 -0.04 -4.76
CA LEU A 116 7.55 -0.19 -4.12
C LEU A 116 6.75 -1.29 -4.82
N VAL A 117 6.32 -2.31 -4.07
CA VAL A 117 5.51 -3.42 -4.59
C VAL A 117 4.14 -3.39 -3.91
N GLU A 118 3.09 -3.19 -4.67
CA GLU A 118 1.72 -3.29 -4.18
C GLU A 118 1.23 -4.73 -4.26
N ILE A 119 0.68 -5.24 -3.16
CA ILE A 119 -0.03 -6.52 -3.08
C ILE A 119 -1.44 -6.26 -2.57
N GLN A 120 -2.44 -6.86 -3.23
CA GLN A 120 -3.81 -6.76 -2.78
C GLN A 120 -4.04 -7.64 -1.54
N ARG A 121 -4.99 -7.28 -0.70
CA ARG A 121 -5.31 -8.04 0.51
C ARG A 121 -5.68 -9.50 0.20
N GLU A 122 -6.40 -9.71 -0.89
CA GLU A 122 -6.84 -11.01 -1.38
C GLU A 122 -5.67 -11.93 -1.76
N ASP A 123 -4.54 -11.34 -2.14
CA ASP A 123 -3.33 -12.02 -2.64
C ASP A 123 -2.28 -12.26 -1.54
N LEU A 124 -2.59 -11.98 -0.28
CA LEU A 124 -1.63 -12.13 0.84
C LEU A 124 -1.14 -13.58 1.04
N ASN A 125 -1.84 -14.56 0.49
CA ASN A 125 -1.37 -15.95 0.51
C ASN A 125 -0.10 -16.14 -0.34
N ASP A 126 0.12 -15.29 -1.36
CA ASP A 126 1.30 -15.31 -2.22
C ASP A 126 2.48 -14.53 -1.61
N LEU A 127 2.29 -13.86 -0.46
CA LEU A 127 3.30 -13.01 0.13
C LEU A 127 4.66 -13.72 0.37
N PRO A 128 4.73 -15.00 0.77
CA PRO A 128 5.99 -15.74 0.87
C PRO A 128 6.71 -15.86 -0.47
N ASP A 129 5.97 -16.12 -1.58
CA ASP A 129 6.51 -16.26 -2.92
C ASP A 129 7.01 -14.91 -3.45
N VAL A 130 6.21 -13.86 -3.27
CA VAL A 130 6.59 -12.47 -3.57
C VAL A 130 7.89 -12.10 -2.88
N MET A 131 8.01 -12.37 -1.58
CA MET A 131 9.23 -12.09 -0.82
C MET A 131 10.43 -12.90 -1.32
N SER A 132 10.22 -14.17 -1.64
CA SER A 132 11.27 -15.05 -2.19
C SER A 132 11.80 -14.52 -3.52
N LEU A 133 10.94 -14.02 -4.39
CA LEU A 133 11.33 -13.42 -5.68
C LEU A 133 12.10 -12.11 -5.48
N LEU A 134 11.62 -11.23 -4.61
CA LEU A 134 12.28 -9.94 -4.30
C LEU A 134 13.63 -10.13 -3.60
N ALA A 135 13.76 -11.16 -2.76
CA ALA A 135 15.00 -11.50 -2.06
C ALA A 135 16.15 -11.91 -3.00
N GLN A 136 15.83 -12.34 -4.24
CA GLN A 136 16.84 -12.66 -5.26
C GLN A 136 17.58 -11.43 -5.80
N THR A 137 17.11 -10.24 -5.46
CA THR A 137 17.73 -8.97 -5.89
C THR A 137 18.46 -8.31 -4.72
N ASN A 138 19.41 -7.44 -5.01
CA ASN A 138 20.08 -6.62 -3.99
C ASN A 138 19.35 -5.29 -3.73
N ARG A 139 18.27 -5.01 -4.46
CA ARG A 139 17.48 -3.78 -4.31
C ARG A 139 16.58 -3.85 -3.08
N PRO A 140 16.50 -2.79 -2.25
CA PRO A 140 15.53 -2.72 -1.18
C PRO A 140 14.11 -2.51 -1.71
N PHE A 141 13.12 -3.21 -1.13
CA PHE A 141 11.72 -3.12 -1.50
C PHE A 141 10.81 -2.89 -0.30
N ILE A 142 9.86 -1.99 -0.48
CA ILE A 142 8.68 -1.90 0.37
C ILE A 142 7.57 -2.73 -0.27
N ILE A 143 7.09 -3.77 0.41
CA ILE A 143 5.82 -4.41 0.03
C ILE A 143 4.71 -3.63 0.72
N PHE A 144 3.76 -3.16 -0.06
CA PHE A 144 2.66 -2.31 0.40
C PHE A 144 1.31 -3.02 0.23
N CYS A 145 0.54 -3.12 1.31
CA CYS A 145 -0.84 -3.59 1.30
C CYS A 145 -1.77 -2.49 1.81
N ASP A 146 -2.64 -1.99 0.92
CA ASP A 146 -3.60 -0.94 1.29
C ASP A 146 -4.89 -1.54 1.87
N ASP A 147 -5.50 -0.81 2.81
CA ASP A 147 -6.78 -1.16 3.49
C ASP A 147 -6.81 -2.57 4.09
N LEU A 148 -5.73 -2.97 4.75
CA LEU A 148 -5.60 -4.27 5.40
C LEU A 148 -6.60 -4.40 6.54
N ALA A 149 -7.51 -5.36 6.41
CA ALA A 149 -8.46 -5.74 7.47
C ALA A 149 -8.89 -7.19 7.23
N PHE A 150 -8.98 -7.97 8.28
CA PHE A 150 -9.41 -9.37 8.20
C PHE A 150 -10.82 -9.55 8.69
N GLU A 151 -11.54 -10.49 8.09
CA GLU A 151 -12.87 -10.94 8.51
C GLU A 151 -12.79 -12.26 9.29
N GLN A 152 -13.93 -12.71 9.83
CA GLN A 152 -13.97 -13.81 10.79
C GLN A 152 -13.33 -15.13 10.31
N ASN A 153 -13.39 -15.42 9.00
CA ASN A 153 -12.91 -16.68 8.42
C ASN A 153 -11.76 -16.49 7.42
N ASP A 154 -11.12 -15.33 7.47
CA ASP A 154 -10.05 -15.02 6.53
C ASP A 154 -8.78 -15.79 6.90
N ILE A 155 -8.36 -16.69 6.02
CA ILE A 155 -7.18 -17.55 6.25
C ILE A 155 -5.88 -16.78 5.97
N SER A 156 -5.95 -15.71 5.18
CA SER A 156 -4.77 -14.93 4.74
C SER A 156 -4.01 -14.27 5.90
N TYR A 157 -4.66 -14.07 7.07
CA TYR A 157 -3.97 -13.57 8.26
C TYR A 157 -2.84 -14.50 8.71
N LYS A 158 -2.95 -15.82 8.48
CA LYS A 158 -1.93 -16.81 8.86
C LYS A 158 -0.67 -16.63 8.02
N SER A 159 -0.83 -16.40 6.73
CA SER A 159 0.28 -16.12 5.81
C SER A 159 1.01 -14.84 6.21
N LEU A 160 0.27 -13.77 6.50
CA LEU A 160 0.86 -12.52 6.98
C LEU A 160 1.57 -12.72 8.33
N LYS A 161 0.96 -13.46 9.28
CA LYS A 161 1.56 -13.77 10.58
C LYS A 161 2.91 -14.46 10.38
N ALA A 162 2.96 -15.53 9.57
CA ALA A 162 4.18 -16.29 9.31
C ALA A 162 5.28 -15.40 8.69
N VAL A 163 4.92 -14.50 7.80
CA VAL A 163 5.86 -13.56 7.17
C VAL A 163 6.38 -12.52 8.17
N LEU A 164 5.52 -11.95 9.01
CA LEU A 164 5.92 -10.96 10.01
C LEU A 164 6.81 -11.57 11.09
N GLU A 165 6.59 -12.84 11.43
CA GLU A 165 7.44 -13.62 12.36
C GLU A 165 8.78 -14.03 11.75
N GLY A 166 8.84 -14.16 10.41
CA GLY A 166 10.05 -14.45 9.66
C GLY A 166 10.46 -15.92 9.63
N GLY A 167 9.75 -16.83 10.30
CA GLY A 167 10.06 -18.28 10.32
C GLY A 167 11.55 -18.59 10.62
N LEU A 168 12.01 -19.77 10.18
CA LEU A 168 13.42 -20.17 10.34
C LEU A 168 14.40 -19.33 9.52
N SER A 169 13.98 -18.85 8.35
CA SER A 169 14.84 -18.08 7.43
C SER A 169 14.94 -16.60 7.81
N GLY A 170 14.07 -16.12 8.70
CA GLY A 170 13.93 -14.71 8.98
C GLY A 170 13.34 -13.91 7.81
N ARG A 171 13.09 -12.65 8.02
CA ARG A 171 12.69 -11.72 6.95
C ARG A 171 13.92 -11.38 6.10
N PRO A 172 13.84 -11.41 4.76
CA PRO A 172 14.91 -10.94 3.89
C PRO A 172 15.33 -9.51 4.24
N PRO A 173 16.63 -9.21 4.33
CA PRO A 173 17.11 -7.91 4.79
C PRO A 173 16.73 -6.75 3.87
N ASN A 174 16.49 -7.03 2.61
CA ASN A 174 16.12 -6.07 1.58
C ASN A 174 14.59 -5.89 1.42
N ILE A 175 13.78 -6.35 2.38
CA ILE A 175 12.31 -6.23 2.31
C ILE A 175 11.76 -5.69 3.61
N VAL A 176 10.85 -4.70 3.54
CA VAL A 176 9.96 -4.29 4.60
C VAL A 176 8.50 -4.38 4.15
N PHE A 177 7.61 -4.72 5.07
CA PHE A 177 6.18 -4.79 4.81
C PHE A 177 5.46 -3.62 5.48
N TYR A 178 4.77 -2.80 4.67
CA TYR A 178 3.98 -1.67 5.14
C TYR A 178 2.51 -1.89 4.80
N ALA A 179 1.65 -1.68 5.76
CA ALA A 179 0.21 -1.82 5.56
C ALA A 179 -0.53 -0.58 6.05
N THR A 180 -1.66 -0.28 5.42
CA THR A 180 -2.61 0.67 5.97
C THR A 180 -3.85 -0.05 6.46
N SER A 181 -4.54 0.51 7.45
CA SER A 181 -5.81 -0.02 7.93
C SER A 181 -6.74 1.10 8.39
N ASN A 182 -8.02 0.91 8.17
CA ASN A 182 -9.04 1.78 8.74
C ASN A 182 -9.43 1.37 10.18
N ARG A 183 -8.84 0.28 10.67
CA ARG A 183 -9.03 -0.24 12.04
C ARG A 183 -7.71 -0.17 12.80
N ARG A 184 -7.79 0.15 14.08
CA ARG A 184 -6.63 0.10 14.99
C ARG A 184 -6.12 -1.34 15.16
N HIS A 185 -7.04 -2.28 15.28
CA HIS A 185 -6.76 -3.70 15.34
C HIS A 185 -7.24 -4.33 14.03
N LEU A 186 -6.40 -5.12 13.39
CA LEU A 186 -6.66 -5.72 12.08
C LEU A 186 -7.82 -6.71 12.08
N MET A 187 -8.21 -7.24 13.26
CA MET A 187 -9.29 -8.19 13.46
C MET A 187 -10.53 -7.54 14.10
N PRO A 188 -11.78 -7.98 13.81
CA PRO A 188 -13.01 -7.46 14.40
C PRO A 188 -13.08 -7.73 15.91
N ARG A 189 -13.56 -6.74 16.70
CA ARG A 189 -13.77 -6.89 18.16
C ARG A 189 -14.74 -8.01 18.54
N GLN A 190 -15.78 -8.23 17.75
CA GLN A 190 -16.77 -9.31 17.98
C GLN A 190 -16.15 -10.71 17.94
N MET A 191 -15.08 -10.92 17.20
CA MET A 191 -14.33 -12.16 17.27
C MET A 191 -13.63 -12.36 18.61
N ILE A 192 -13.15 -11.28 19.18
CA ILE A 192 -12.49 -11.27 20.49
C ILE A 192 -13.50 -11.59 21.60
N GLU A 193 -14.77 -11.16 21.44
CA GLU A 193 -15.84 -11.34 22.43
C GLU A 193 -16.57 -12.68 22.30
N ASN A 194 -16.85 -13.17 21.08
CA ASN A 194 -17.57 -14.43 20.84
C ASN A 194 -16.72 -15.68 21.17
N GLU A 195 -15.40 -15.64 21.01
CA GLU A 195 -14.52 -16.72 21.42
C GLU A 195 -14.28 -16.75 22.93
N ARG A 196 -14.52 -15.63 23.65
CA ARG A 196 -14.57 -15.63 25.12
C ARG A 196 -15.70 -16.51 25.70
N GLY A 197 -16.74 -16.80 24.91
CA GLY A 197 -17.88 -17.62 25.31
C GLY A 197 -17.74 -19.11 25.03
N THR A 198 -16.87 -19.54 24.14
CA THR A 198 -16.80 -20.94 23.65
C THR A 198 -15.43 -21.59 23.80
N ALA A 199 -14.37 -20.86 24.06
CA ALA A 199 -13.00 -21.43 24.22
C ALA A 199 -12.72 -21.82 25.67
N ILE A 200 -12.00 -22.92 25.84
CA ILE A 200 -11.51 -23.42 27.13
C ILE A 200 -10.57 -22.38 27.78
N ASN A 201 -9.92 -21.52 26.99
CA ASN A 201 -9.14 -20.35 27.42
C ASN A 201 -9.44 -19.14 26.52
N PRO A 202 -10.41 -18.30 26.87
CA PRO A 202 -10.77 -17.11 26.08
C PRO A 202 -9.66 -16.07 25.95
N SER A 203 -8.68 -16.06 26.86
CA SER A 203 -7.53 -15.15 26.83
C SER A 203 -6.53 -15.46 25.71
N GLU A 204 -6.26 -16.73 25.42
CA GLU A 204 -5.25 -17.12 24.41
C GLU A 204 -5.65 -16.76 22.99
N ALA A 205 -6.92 -16.96 22.61
CA ALA A 205 -7.41 -16.60 21.28
C ALA A 205 -7.48 -15.07 21.07
N ALA A 206 -7.78 -14.32 22.14
CA ALA A 206 -7.75 -12.85 22.11
C ALA A 206 -6.31 -12.31 22.04
N GLU A 207 -5.39 -12.91 22.77
CA GLU A 207 -3.97 -12.56 22.73
C GLU A 207 -3.33 -12.88 21.38
N GLU A 208 -3.69 -13.98 20.76
CA GLU A 208 -3.17 -14.36 19.44
C GLU A 208 -3.59 -13.38 18.35
N LYS A 209 -4.77 -12.77 18.46
CA LYS A 209 -5.33 -11.82 17.48
C LYS A 209 -4.87 -10.38 17.69
N ILE A 210 -4.65 -9.95 18.93
CA ILE A 210 -3.96 -8.69 19.25
C ILE A 210 -2.51 -8.77 18.75
N SER A 211 -1.91 -9.93 18.86
CA SER A 211 -0.52 -10.22 18.52
C SER A 211 -0.16 -9.99 17.04
N LEU A 212 -1.08 -10.01 16.09
CA LEU A 212 -0.76 -9.71 14.68
C LEU A 212 -0.37 -8.24 14.49
N SER A 213 -1.11 -7.34 15.11
CA SER A 213 -0.82 -5.90 15.04
C SER A 213 0.50 -5.58 15.76
N ASP A 214 0.79 -6.25 16.87
CA ASP A 214 2.01 -6.04 17.68
C ASP A 214 3.29 -6.50 16.97
N ARG A 215 3.15 -7.32 15.91
CA ARG A 215 4.28 -7.74 15.05
C ARG A 215 4.77 -6.65 14.09
N PHE A 216 3.99 -5.60 13.92
CA PHE A 216 4.49 -4.40 13.27
C PHE A 216 5.31 -3.60 14.29
N GLY A 217 6.60 -3.52 14.09
CA GLY A 217 7.48 -2.77 15.00
C GLY A 217 7.23 -1.26 14.97
N LEU A 218 6.58 -0.73 13.93
CA LEU A 218 6.20 0.67 13.81
C LEU A 218 4.69 0.80 13.65
N TRP A 219 4.05 1.46 14.61
CA TRP A 219 2.61 1.68 14.67
C TRP A 219 2.28 3.16 14.60
N ILE A 220 1.71 3.59 13.49
CA ILE A 220 1.46 5.01 13.24
C ILE A 220 -0.05 5.27 13.18
N GLY A 221 -0.55 6.02 14.16
CA GLY A 221 -1.97 6.39 14.25
C GLY A 221 -2.26 7.69 13.49
N PHE A 222 -3.35 7.68 12.72
CA PHE A 222 -3.87 8.84 12.00
C PHE A 222 -5.23 9.21 12.58
N HIS A 223 -5.32 10.42 13.09
CA HIS A 223 -6.55 10.93 13.70
C HIS A 223 -7.39 11.72 12.69
N SER A 224 -8.63 12.02 13.08
CA SER A 224 -9.50 12.86 12.28
C SER A 224 -8.91 14.25 12.08
N VAL A 225 -9.06 14.79 10.88
CA VAL A 225 -8.60 16.11 10.49
C VAL A 225 -9.49 17.17 11.13
N ASP A 226 -8.90 18.10 11.88
CA ASP A 226 -9.60 19.25 12.40
C ASP A 226 -9.87 20.32 11.33
N GLN A 227 -10.60 21.36 11.68
CA GLN A 227 -10.97 22.42 10.74
C GLN A 227 -9.76 23.23 10.26
N GLY A 228 -8.84 23.51 11.16
CA GLY A 228 -7.62 24.29 10.82
C GLY A 228 -6.75 23.54 9.83
N THR A 229 -6.49 22.28 10.10
CA THR A 229 -5.72 21.38 9.21
C THR A 229 -6.41 21.21 7.85
N TYR A 230 -7.75 21.05 7.82
CA TYR A 230 -8.49 20.95 6.57
C TYR A 230 -8.35 22.22 5.71
N LEU A 231 -8.46 23.39 6.32
CA LEU A 231 -8.28 24.67 5.65
C LEU A 231 -6.83 24.90 5.20
N ALA A 232 -5.87 24.46 6.01
CA ALA A 232 -4.45 24.50 5.63
C ALA A 232 -4.15 23.64 4.39
N MET A 233 -4.75 22.44 4.29
CA MET A 233 -4.65 21.60 3.08
C MET A 233 -5.18 22.32 1.83
N ILE A 234 -6.35 22.96 1.94
CA ILE A 234 -6.95 23.71 0.82
C ILE A 234 -6.06 24.87 0.41
N ASN A 235 -5.61 25.67 1.36
CA ASN A 235 -4.72 26.81 1.09
C ASN A 235 -3.43 26.37 0.41
N TRP A 236 -2.86 25.23 0.87
CA TRP A 236 -1.68 24.64 0.23
C TRP A 236 -1.96 24.27 -1.22
N TYR A 237 -3.07 23.58 -1.51
CA TYR A 237 -3.42 23.18 -2.88
C TYR A 237 -3.72 24.39 -3.79
N VAL A 238 -4.40 25.42 -3.28
CA VAL A 238 -4.64 26.68 -4.03
C VAL A 238 -3.32 27.28 -4.49
N SER A 239 -2.36 27.37 -3.59
CA SER A 239 -1.01 27.88 -3.87
C SER A 239 -0.23 26.96 -4.83
N TYR A 240 -0.27 25.65 -4.62
CA TYR A 240 0.48 24.66 -5.39
C TYR A 240 0.02 24.60 -6.85
N TYR A 241 -1.30 24.64 -7.09
CA TYR A 241 -1.87 24.62 -8.43
C TYR A 241 -2.03 26.02 -9.03
N ASN A 242 -1.60 27.07 -8.33
CA ASN A 242 -1.75 28.46 -8.74
C ASN A 242 -3.18 28.81 -9.12
N ILE A 243 -4.17 28.38 -8.33
CA ILE A 243 -5.58 28.72 -8.57
C ILE A 243 -5.79 30.20 -8.25
N PRO A 244 -6.33 31.03 -9.18
CA PRO A 244 -6.39 32.48 -9.04
C PRO A 244 -7.59 32.90 -8.16
N VAL A 245 -7.58 32.53 -6.91
CA VAL A 245 -8.62 32.88 -5.91
C VAL A 245 -7.97 33.36 -4.62
N ASP A 246 -8.64 34.26 -3.91
CA ASP A 246 -8.27 34.54 -2.54
C ASP A 246 -8.78 33.44 -1.61
N PHE A 247 -7.93 32.98 -0.72
CA PHE A 247 -8.28 31.89 0.22
C PHE A 247 -9.45 32.29 1.13
N GLU A 248 -9.52 33.54 1.59
CA GLU A 248 -10.61 33.99 2.47
C GLU A 248 -11.95 34.02 1.76
N ASP A 249 -11.99 34.26 0.45
CA ASP A 249 -13.23 34.24 -0.34
C ASP A 249 -13.78 32.82 -0.48
N ILE A 250 -12.93 31.83 -0.64
CA ILE A 250 -13.36 30.43 -0.83
C ILE A 250 -13.54 29.64 0.48
N ARG A 251 -13.07 30.18 1.60
CA ARG A 251 -13.10 29.52 2.91
C ARG A 251 -14.51 29.10 3.36
N PRO A 252 -15.57 29.95 3.25
CA PRO A 252 -16.93 29.54 3.62
C PRO A 252 -17.43 28.38 2.77
N ASP A 253 -17.16 28.42 1.45
CA ASP A 253 -17.56 27.39 0.49
C ASP A 253 -16.83 26.05 0.74
N ALA A 254 -15.54 26.10 1.02
CA ALA A 254 -14.76 24.94 1.42
C ALA A 254 -15.30 24.25 2.69
N LEU A 255 -15.74 25.03 3.67
CA LEU A 255 -16.35 24.48 4.89
C LEU A 255 -17.75 23.89 4.60
N ALA A 256 -18.57 24.55 3.77
CA ALA A 256 -19.86 24.02 3.35
C ALA A 256 -19.69 22.71 2.57
N TRP A 257 -18.68 22.61 1.71
CA TRP A 257 -18.31 21.37 1.01
C TRP A 257 -18.01 20.21 1.96
N ALA A 258 -17.19 20.45 2.99
CA ALA A 258 -16.88 19.44 4.00
C ALA A 258 -18.11 19.02 4.82
N MET A 259 -18.97 19.97 5.17
CA MET A 259 -20.23 19.71 5.88
C MET A 259 -21.16 18.82 5.05
N GLY A 260 -21.35 19.12 3.77
CA GLY A 260 -22.17 18.32 2.87
C GLY A 260 -21.70 16.88 2.68
N ARG A 261 -20.41 16.60 2.94
CA ARG A 261 -19.81 15.26 2.90
C ARG A 261 -19.69 14.58 4.26
N GLY A 262 -20.07 15.27 5.33
CA GLY A 262 -20.05 14.74 6.69
C GLY A 262 -18.66 14.48 7.27
N ASN A 263 -17.58 14.91 6.61
CA ASN A 263 -16.23 14.77 7.14
C ASN A 263 -15.25 15.81 6.59
N ARG A 264 -14.20 16.04 7.39
CA ARG A 264 -13.00 16.79 6.98
C ARG A 264 -11.86 15.78 6.80
N SER A 265 -11.34 15.69 5.60
CA SER A 265 -10.26 14.75 5.28
C SER A 265 -9.42 15.28 4.12
N GLY A 266 -8.20 14.75 3.94
CA GLY A 266 -7.38 15.10 2.77
C GLY A 266 -8.08 14.77 1.44
N ARG A 267 -8.84 13.67 1.39
CA ARG A 267 -9.67 13.32 0.23
C ARG A 267 -10.73 14.37 -0.05
N THR A 268 -11.43 14.84 0.99
CA THR A 268 -12.48 15.86 0.86
C THR A 268 -11.89 17.20 0.42
N ALA A 269 -10.71 17.56 0.96
CA ALA A 269 -9.99 18.76 0.55
C ALA A 269 -9.57 18.68 -0.92
N PHE A 270 -8.98 17.59 -1.36
CA PHE A 270 -8.56 17.42 -2.74
C PHE A 270 -9.75 17.41 -3.72
N GLN A 271 -10.87 16.79 -3.36
CA GLN A 271 -12.10 16.83 -4.17
C GLN A 271 -12.67 18.24 -4.31
N TYR A 272 -12.57 19.06 -3.25
CA TYR A 272 -12.94 20.48 -3.33
C TYR A 272 -12.04 21.22 -4.31
N ILE A 273 -10.73 21.01 -4.21
CA ILE A 273 -9.75 21.62 -5.10
C ILE A 273 -9.96 21.22 -6.57
N LEU A 274 -10.26 19.95 -6.85
CA LEU A 274 -10.62 19.51 -8.21
C LEU A 274 -11.82 20.26 -8.75
N ASN A 275 -12.88 20.45 -7.94
CA ASN A 275 -14.06 21.20 -8.33
C ASN A 275 -13.73 22.68 -8.58
N LEU A 276 -12.94 23.29 -7.71
CA LEU A 276 -12.51 24.67 -7.84
C LEU A 276 -11.63 24.89 -9.09
N ALA A 277 -10.67 23.99 -9.32
CA ALA A 277 -9.78 24.03 -10.49
C ALA A 277 -10.57 23.90 -11.82
N MET A 278 -11.59 23.03 -11.85
CA MET A 278 -12.49 22.92 -13.01
C MET A 278 -13.22 24.23 -13.30
N GLN A 279 -13.70 24.94 -12.28
CA GLN A 279 -14.38 26.23 -12.43
C GLN A 279 -13.45 27.29 -13.05
N HIS A 280 -12.15 27.22 -12.73
CA HIS A 280 -11.12 28.12 -13.23
C HIS A 280 -10.36 27.57 -14.45
N GLN A 281 -10.75 26.43 -15.02
CA GLN A 281 -10.11 25.77 -16.17
C GLN A 281 -8.63 25.43 -15.96
N ILE A 282 -8.24 25.11 -14.73
CA ILE A 282 -6.88 24.77 -14.35
C ILE A 282 -6.71 23.24 -14.33
N LYS A 283 -5.58 22.76 -14.85
CA LYS A 283 -5.20 21.34 -14.78
C LYS A 283 -4.57 21.04 -13.41
N VAL A 284 -5.10 19.99 -12.78
CA VAL A 284 -4.65 19.46 -11.47
C VAL A 284 -4.09 18.07 -11.65
#